data_7fbb4822ebaca2267994f7f5e7071c17
#
_entry.id   7fbb4822ebaca2267994f7f5e7071c17
#
_cell.length_a   1.000
_cell.length_b   1.000
_cell.length_c   1.000
_cell.angle_alpha   90.00
_cell.angle_beta   90.00
_cell.angle_gamma   90.00
#
_symmetry.space_group_name_H-M   'P 1'
#
loop_
_entity.id
_entity.type
_entity.pdbx_description
1 polymer ?
#
loop_
_entity_poly.entity_id
_entity_poly.type
_entity_poly.pdbx_seq_one_letter_code
_entity_poly.pdbx_strand_id
1 'polypeptide(L)'
;RPEEVTDMQRSVKGEVVSSTFDEPATRHVAVSEMVIEKAKRLVEHKRDVVILLDSITRLGRAFNTVIPSSGKVLTGGVDANALQRPKRFFGAARNIEEGGSLTIISTALIDTGSRMDEVIFEEFKGTGNSEIVLDRKVADKRVFPALDILKSGTRKEELLVDKIDLQKTFVLRRILNPMGTTDAVEFLISKLKQTKSNSDFFDSMNS
;
A
#
# COMPACT_ATOMS: atom_id res chain seq x y z
N ARG A 1 2.61 14.21 11.44
CA ARG A 1 2.69 15.18 12.54
C ARG A 1 4.02 15.03 13.27
N PRO A 2 4.62 16.11 13.85
CA PRO A 2 5.94 16.02 14.51
C PRO A 2 6.00 14.98 15.64
N GLU A 3 4.94 14.88 16.46
CA GLU A 3 4.83 13.89 17.53
C GLU A 3 4.81 12.44 16.99
N GLU A 4 4.13 12.19 15.88
CA GLU A 4 4.09 10.87 15.25
C GLU A 4 5.47 10.47 14.71
N VAL A 5 6.23 11.44 14.19
CA VAL A 5 7.62 11.21 13.75
C VAL A 5 8.49 10.77 14.93
N THR A 6 8.36 11.46 16.07
CA THR A 6 9.12 11.11 17.28
C THR A 6 8.78 9.73 17.80
N ASP A 7 7.49 9.39 17.81
CA ASP A 7 7.02 8.06 18.24
C ASP A 7 7.51 6.97 17.28
N MET A 8 7.47 7.22 15.99
CA MET A 8 7.98 6.28 14.99
C MET A 8 9.48 6.06 15.17
N GLN A 9 10.28 7.12 15.34
CA GLN A 9 11.72 7.01 15.57
C GLN A 9 12.09 6.21 16.81
N ARG A 10 11.23 6.25 17.85
CA ARG A 10 11.44 5.49 19.09
C ARG A 10 10.97 4.03 19.00
N SER A 11 9.99 3.77 18.14
CA SER A 11 9.29 2.47 18.09
C SER A 11 9.88 1.51 17.05
N VAL A 12 10.42 2.03 15.95
CA VAL A 12 10.90 1.18 14.85
C VAL A 12 12.41 1.05 14.84
N LYS A 13 12.90 -0.09 14.38
CA LYS A 13 14.34 -0.36 14.20
C LYS A 13 14.88 0.14 12.84
N GLY A 14 14.01 0.63 11.98
CA GLY A 14 14.37 1.16 10.66
C GLY A 14 14.74 2.64 10.69
N GLU A 15 15.32 3.13 9.61
CA GLU A 15 15.55 4.57 9.42
C GLU A 15 14.22 5.28 9.20
N VAL A 16 13.96 6.33 9.96
CA VAL A 16 12.78 7.19 9.82
C VAL A 16 13.20 8.50 9.16
N VAL A 17 12.67 8.74 7.97
CA VAL A 17 12.85 9.99 7.24
C VAL A 17 11.50 10.69 7.16
N SER A 18 11.43 11.96 7.51
CA SER A 18 10.17 12.67 7.62
C SER A 18 10.19 14.03 6.94
N SER A 19 9.02 14.43 6.49
CA SER A 19 8.68 15.79 6.15
C SER A 19 7.26 16.02 6.63
N THR A 20 7.11 16.90 7.62
CA THR A 20 5.86 17.12 8.36
C THR A 20 4.92 18.08 7.64
N PHE A 21 3.65 18.11 8.01
CA PHE A 21 2.60 18.83 7.30
C PHE A 21 2.80 20.35 7.26
N ASP A 22 3.59 20.89 8.16
CA ASP A 22 3.94 22.31 8.29
C ASP A 22 5.10 22.73 7.38
N GLU A 23 5.79 21.77 6.76
CA GLU A 23 6.86 22.03 5.80
C GLU A 23 6.31 22.31 4.38
N PRO A 24 7.02 23.07 3.55
CA PRO A 24 6.58 23.38 2.20
C PRO A 24 6.61 22.14 1.28
N ALA A 25 5.75 22.12 0.26
CA ALA A 25 5.64 21.03 -0.70
C ALA A 25 6.99 20.68 -1.39
N THR A 26 7.83 21.68 -1.62
CA THR A 26 9.18 21.49 -2.17
C THR A 26 10.05 20.59 -1.30
N ARG A 27 9.89 20.70 0.04
CA ARG A 27 10.61 19.83 0.98
C ARG A 27 10.10 18.38 0.91
N HIS A 28 8.78 18.18 0.84
CA HIS A 28 8.20 16.83 0.68
C HIS A 28 8.76 16.13 -0.58
N VAL A 29 8.82 16.87 -1.69
CA VAL A 29 9.37 16.35 -2.95
C VAL A 29 10.85 16.01 -2.79
N ALA A 30 11.67 16.94 -2.29
CA ALA A 30 13.10 16.75 -2.13
C ALA A 30 13.45 15.56 -1.22
N VAL A 31 12.74 15.41 -0.09
CA VAL A 31 12.90 14.29 0.83
C VAL A 31 12.55 12.97 0.16
N SER A 32 11.45 12.90 -0.57
CA SER A 32 11.06 11.68 -1.27
C SER A 32 12.05 11.27 -2.36
N GLU A 33 12.57 12.24 -3.12
CA GLU A 33 13.60 11.99 -4.15
C GLU A 33 14.91 11.50 -3.52
N MET A 34 15.32 12.07 -2.40
CA MET A 34 16.50 11.61 -1.66
C MET A 34 16.33 10.17 -1.17
N VAL A 35 15.17 9.81 -0.61
CA VAL A 35 14.89 8.46 -0.09
C VAL A 35 14.94 7.43 -1.21
N ILE A 36 14.31 7.70 -2.36
CA ILE A 36 14.31 6.73 -3.46
C ILE A 36 15.72 6.55 -4.08
N GLU A 37 16.48 7.62 -4.20
CA GLU A 37 17.85 7.52 -4.72
C GLU A 37 18.77 6.76 -3.75
N LYS A 38 18.63 7.00 -2.44
CA LYS A 38 19.33 6.20 -1.41
C LYS A 38 18.94 4.72 -1.49
N ALA A 39 17.66 4.42 -1.60
CA ALA A 39 17.18 3.04 -1.72
C ALA A 39 17.74 2.34 -2.95
N LYS A 40 17.77 3.00 -4.11
CA LYS A 40 18.38 2.46 -5.33
C LYS A 40 19.86 2.12 -5.14
N ARG A 41 20.63 3.00 -4.49
CA ARG A 41 22.06 2.73 -4.21
C ARG A 41 22.24 1.52 -3.30
N LEU A 42 21.38 1.34 -2.29
CA LEU A 42 21.43 0.16 -1.43
C LEU A 42 21.13 -1.13 -2.23
N VAL A 43 20.15 -1.08 -3.13
CA VAL A 43 19.81 -2.21 -4.00
C VAL A 43 20.96 -2.54 -4.96
N GLU A 44 21.64 -1.54 -5.53
CA GLU A 44 22.85 -1.75 -6.34
C GLU A 44 23.96 -2.47 -5.57
N HIS A 45 24.00 -2.29 -4.24
CA HIS A 45 24.86 -3.06 -3.33
C HIS A 45 24.26 -4.42 -2.92
N LYS A 46 23.32 -4.95 -3.69
CA LYS A 46 22.67 -6.26 -3.49
C LYS A 46 21.91 -6.39 -2.16
N ARG A 47 21.39 -5.29 -1.63
CA ARG A 47 20.58 -5.29 -0.44
C ARG A 47 19.09 -5.36 -0.79
N ASP A 48 18.33 -6.03 0.05
CA ASP A 48 16.88 -6.01 0.02
C ASP A 48 16.38 -4.82 0.84
N VAL A 49 15.70 -3.91 0.18
CA VAL A 49 15.24 -2.64 0.76
C VAL A 49 13.71 -2.60 0.76
N VAL A 50 13.13 -2.21 1.88
CA VAL A 50 11.69 -1.97 2.02
C VAL A 50 11.48 -0.50 2.37
N ILE A 51 10.66 0.19 1.57
CA ILE A 51 10.18 1.54 1.86
C ILE A 51 8.72 1.45 2.33
N LEU A 52 8.45 1.99 3.51
CA LEU A 52 7.11 2.24 4.00
C LEU A 52 6.82 3.73 3.81
N LEU A 53 5.89 4.06 2.91
CA LEU A 53 5.56 5.45 2.55
C LEU A 53 4.17 5.83 3.06
N ASP A 54 4.10 6.77 3.95
CA ASP A 54 2.85 7.37 4.43
C ASP A 54 2.80 8.86 4.06
N SER A 55 2.11 9.24 3.02
CA SER A 55 1.29 8.47 2.08
C SER A 55 1.57 8.92 0.63
N ILE A 56 1.24 8.07 -0.34
CA ILE A 56 1.37 8.43 -1.76
C ILE A 56 0.42 9.57 -2.14
N THR A 57 -0.73 9.68 -1.48
CA THR A 57 -1.70 10.77 -1.70
C THR A 57 -1.11 12.13 -1.38
N ARG A 58 -0.44 12.25 -0.21
CA ARG A 58 0.22 13.50 0.18
C ARG A 58 1.39 13.83 -0.73
N LEU A 59 2.16 12.82 -1.11
CA LEU A 59 3.25 12.98 -2.06
C LEU A 59 2.73 13.45 -3.43
N GLY A 60 1.66 12.86 -3.95
CA GLY A 60 1.01 13.28 -5.19
C GLY A 60 0.54 14.74 -5.14
N ARG A 61 -0.06 15.17 -4.03
CA ARG A 61 -0.43 16.58 -3.81
C ARG A 61 0.77 17.51 -3.82
N ALA A 62 1.88 17.13 -3.16
CA ALA A 62 3.09 17.92 -3.12
C ALA A 62 3.70 18.09 -4.53
N PHE A 63 3.78 17.03 -5.31
CA PHE A 63 4.23 17.12 -6.70
C PHE A 63 3.30 18.00 -7.55
N ASN A 64 1.98 17.91 -7.36
CA ASN A 64 1.04 18.77 -8.08
C ASN A 64 1.23 20.26 -7.77
N THR A 65 1.67 20.58 -6.55
CA THR A 65 1.95 21.97 -6.14
C THR A 65 3.28 22.48 -6.71
N VAL A 66 4.29 21.61 -6.79
CA VAL A 66 5.67 22.02 -7.13
C VAL A 66 5.93 22.02 -8.62
N ILE A 67 5.23 21.18 -9.40
CA ILE A 67 5.50 21.05 -10.84
C ILE A 67 5.03 22.32 -11.59
N PRO A 68 5.83 22.80 -12.56
CA PRO A 68 5.36 23.85 -13.44
C PRO A 68 4.09 23.44 -14.19
N SER A 69 3.11 24.33 -14.27
CA SER A 69 1.84 24.05 -14.95
C SER A 69 2.07 23.65 -16.41
N SER A 70 1.49 22.51 -16.81
CA SER A 70 1.50 22.05 -18.20
C SER A 70 0.46 22.76 -19.06
N GLY A 71 -0.45 23.55 -18.46
CA GLY A 71 -1.63 24.11 -19.10
C GLY A 71 -2.76 23.10 -19.32
N LYS A 72 -2.56 21.82 -18.97
CA LYS A 72 -3.57 20.76 -19.03
C LYS A 72 -3.85 20.23 -17.64
N VAL A 73 -5.04 20.53 -17.14
CA VAL A 73 -5.48 20.12 -15.80
C VAL A 73 -6.52 19.01 -15.94
N LEU A 74 -6.28 17.90 -15.26
CA LEU A 74 -7.22 16.78 -15.16
C LEU A 74 -8.34 17.12 -14.16
N THR A 75 -9.37 16.30 -14.15
CA THR A 75 -10.44 16.37 -13.14
C THR A 75 -9.80 16.39 -11.73
N GLY A 76 -10.36 17.18 -10.82
CA GLY A 76 -9.83 17.32 -9.46
C GLY A 76 -8.65 18.27 -9.30
N GLY A 77 -8.27 19.02 -10.35
CA GLY A 77 -7.21 20.03 -10.27
C GLY A 77 -5.79 19.45 -10.29
N VAL A 78 -5.61 18.23 -10.82
CA VAL A 78 -4.30 17.60 -10.98
C VAL A 78 -3.71 17.96 -12.33
N ASP A 79 -2.51 18.54 -12.35
CA ASP A 79 -1.78 18.78 -13.60
C ASP A 79 -1.42 17.47 -14.29
N ALA A 80 -1.55 17.42 -15.62
CA ALA A 80 -1.30 16.20 -16.41
C ALA A 80 0.11 15.60 -16.20
N ASN A 81 1.08 16.43 -15.85
CA ASN A 81 2.47 16.00 -15.62
C ASN A 81 2.81 15.74 -14.14
N ALA A 82 1.92 16.13 -13.21
CA ALA A 82 2.20 16.09 -11.78
C ALA A 82 2.53 14.70 -11.24
N LEU A 83 1.88 13.67 -11.75
CA LEU A 83 2.01 12.30 -11.23
C LEU A 83 3.09 11.46 -11.93
N GLN A 84 3.78 12.00 -12.94
CA GLN A 84 4.83 11.24 -13.63
C GLN A 84 6.00 10.86 -12.71
N ARG A 85 6.50 11.81 -11.91
CA ARG A 85 7.59 11.55 -10.96
C ARG A 85 7.18 10.59 -9.84
N PRO A 86 6.05 10.78 -9.14
CA PRO A 86 5.54 9.81 -8.18
C PRO A 86 5.33 8.42 -8.77
N LYS A 87 4.84 8.30 -10.00
CA LYS A 87 4.72 7.01 -10.69
C LYS A 87 6.07 6.34 -10.93
N ARG A 88 7.11 7.11 -11.30
CA ARG A 88 8.48 6.60 -11.42
C ARG A 88 9.05 6.16 -10.07
N PHE A 89 8.73 6.89 -9.00
CA PHE A 89 9.09 6.48 -7.64
C PHE A 89 8.52 5.09 -7.34
N PHE A 90 7.21 4.93 -7.52
CA PHE A 90 6.53 3.67 -7.24
C PHE A 90 6.94 2.55 -8.19
N GLY A 91 7.15 2.87 -9.45
CA GLY A 91 7.62 1.93 -10.48
C GLY A 91 9.09 1.50 -10.34
N ALA A 92 9.84 2.07 -9.40
CA ALA A 92 11.20 1.62 -9.09
C ALA A 92 11.24 0.31 -8.29
N ALA A 93 10.11 -0.10 -7.67
CA ALA A 93 10.01 -1.36 -6.96
C ALA A 93 10.21 -2.55 -7.91
N ARG A 94 11.21 -3.37 -7.64
CA ARG A 94 11.57 -4.55 -8.43
C ARG A 94 12.58 -5.45 -7.75
N ASN A 95 12.67 -6.69 -8.20
CA ASN A 95 13.80 -7.57 -7.91
C ASN A 95 14.87 -7.43 -8.99
N ILE A 96 16.13 -7.52 -8.61
CA ILE A 96 17.28 -7.48 -9.52
C ILE A 96 17.84 -8.90 -9.66
N GLU A 97 18.10 -9.33 -10.91
CA GLU A 97 18.59 -10.69 -11.18
C GLU A 97 19.94 -10.97 -10.51
N GLU A 98 20.83 -9.97 -10.47
CA GLU A 98 22.15 -10.07 -9.85
C GLU A 98 22.11 -9.99 -8.30
N GLY A 99 20.95 -9.80 -7.73
CA GLY A 99 20.69 -9.68 -6.28
C GLY A 99 20.31 -8.27 -5.85
N GLY A 100 19.59 -8.22 -4.75
CA GLY A 100 18.96 -7.01 -4.21
C GLY A 100 17.55 -6.82 -4.72
N SER A 101 16.72 -6.20 -3.89
CA SER A 101 15.33 -5.91 -4.22
C SER A 101 14.87 -4.59 -3.61
N LEU A 102 13.89 -3.96 -4.25
CA LEU A 102 13.18 -2.81 -3.71
C LEU A 102 11.69 -3.12 -3.62
N THR A 103 11.19 -3.14 -2.41
CA THR A 103 9.76 -3.25 -2.10
C THR A 103 9.25 -1.93 -1.58
N ILE A 104 8.11 -1.46 -2.10
CA ILE A 104 7.45 -0.23 -1.65
C ILE A 104 6.04 -0.56 -1.18
N ILE A 105 5.76 -0.29 0.08
CA ILE A 105 4.42 -0.38 0.67
C ILE A 105 3.98 1.05 0.98
N SER A 106 2.90 1.48 0.34
CA SER A 106 2.41 2.85 0.51
C SER A 106 0.96 2.87 0.94
N THR A 107 0.65 3.76 1.88
CA THR A 107 -0.74 4.11 2.17
C THR A 107 -1.28 5.06 1.10
N ALA A 108 -2.55 4.86 0.74
CA ALA A 108 -3.31 5.78 -0.09
C ALA A 108 -4.60 6.15 0.63
N LEU A 109 -4.94 7.43 0.60
CA LEU A 109 -6.16 7.92 1.23
C LEU A 109 -7.33 7.80 0.25
N ILE A 110 -8.41 7.19 0.70
CA ILE A 110 -9.68 7.08 -0.02
C ILE A 110 -10.80 7.69 0.82
N ASP A 111 -11.91 8.01 0.19
CA ASP A 111 -13.10 8.57 0.85
C ASP A 111 -12.84 9.86 1.66
N THR A 112 -11.91 10.67 1.19
CA THR A 112 -11.58 11.97 1.83
C THR A 112 -12.52 13.10 1.48
N GLY A 113 -13.43 12.90 0.52
CA GLY A 113 -14.26 13.93 -0.08
C GLY A 113 -13.50 14.87 -1.04
N SER A 114 -12.23 14.62 -1.30
CA SER A 114 -11.40 15.38 -2.23
C SER A 114 -11.32 14.70 -3.59
N ARG A 115 -11.82 15.38 -4.65
CA ARG A 115 -11.67 14.89 -6.02
C ARG A 115 -10.22 14.73 -6.46
N MET A 116 -9.32 15.54 -5.93
CA MET A 116 -7.88 15.40 -6.19
C MET A 116 -7.36 14.06 -5.68
N ASP A 117 -7.75 13.66 -4.47
CA ASP A 117 -7.32 12.38 -3.88
C ASP A 117 -7.87 11.19 -4.66
N GLU A 118 -9.11 11.28 -5.13
CA GLU A 118 -9.71 10.25 -5.98
C GLU A 118 -8.90 10.08 -7.29
N VAL A 119 -8.53 11.17 -7.95
CA VAL A 119 -7.71 11.12 -9.17
C VAL A 119 -6.33 10.54 -8.86
N ILE A 120 -5.67 10.99 -7.79
CA ILE A 120 -4.37 10.45 -7.38
C ILE A 120 -4.49 8.94 -7.13
N PHE A 121 -5.50 8.50 -6.38
CA PHE A 121 -5.73 7.08 -6.11
C PHE A 121 -5.91 6.26 -7.39
N GLU A 122 -6.81 6.68 -8.28
CA GLU A 122 -7.07 5.96 -9.55
C GLU A 122 -5.83 5.91 -10.45
N GLU A 123 -5.01 6.96 -10.48
CA GLU A 123 -3.77 7.00 -11.24
C GLU A 123 -2.69 6.03 -10.70
N PHE A 124 -2.72 5.73 -9.40
CA PHE A 124 -1.79 4.77 -8.78
C PHE A 124 -2.34 3.34 -8.70
N LYS A 125 -3.65 3.16 -8.71
CA LYS A 125 -4.32 1.86 -8.61
C LYS A 125 -3.81 0.83 -9.62
N GLY A 126 -3.43 1.28 -10.80
CA GLY A 126 -2.86 0.42 -11.84
C GLY A 126 -1.37 0.09 -11.69
N THR A 127 -0.64 0.75 -10.82
CA THR A 127 0.82 0.60 -10.67
C THR A 127 1.23 -0.39 -9.59
N GLY A 128 0.40 -0.59 -8.56
CA GLY A 128 0.64 -1.57 -7.51
C GLY A 128 0.32 -3.00 -7.95
N ASN A 129 1.02 -3.97 -7.40
CA ASN A 129 0.78 -5.39 -7.64
C ASN A 129 0.01 -6.07 -6.49
N SER A 130 -0.17 -5.40 -5.38
CA SER A 130 -0.99 -5.85 -4.25
C SER A 130 -1.75 -4.67 -3.64
N GLU A 131 -3.02 -4.89 -3.34
CA GLU A 131 -3.89 -3.89 -2.73
C GLU A 131 -4.51 -4.48 -1.46
N ILE A 132 -4.35 -3.77 -0.34
CA ILE A 132 -4.98 -4.08 0.94
C ILE A 132 -5.96 -2.95 1.23
N VAL A 133 -7.25 -3.23 1.10
CA VAL A 133 -8.32 -2.26 1.33
C VAL A 133 -8.79 -2.36 2.77
N LEU A 134 -8.76 -1.25 3.49
CA LEU A 134 -9.29 -1.15 4.85
C LEU A 134 -10.73 -0.64 4.80
N ASP A 135 -11.56 -1.11 5.72
CA ASP A 135 -12.96 -0.70 5.83
C ASP A 135 -13.24 -0.03 7.19
N ARG A 136 -13.76 1.20 7.12
CA ARG A 136 -14.05 1.99 8.32
C ARG A 136 -15.16 1.38 9.17
N LYS A 137 -16.18 0.78 8.56
CA LYS A 137 -17.30 0.18 9.30
C LYS A 137 -16.83 -1.02 10.13
N VAL A 138 -15.85 -1.78 9.62
CA VAL A 138 -15.21 -2.88 10.36
C VAL A 138 -14.43 -2.33 11.55
N ALA A 139 -13.65 -1.25 11.35
CA ALA A 139 -12.90 -0.59 12.41
C ALA A 139 -13.82 0.01 13.49
N ASP A 140 -14.94 0.62 13.10
CA ASP A 140 -15.91 1.19 14.03
C ASP A 140 -16.53 0.12 14.94
N LYS A 141 -16.67 -1.12 14.45
CA LYS A 141 -17.08 -2.30 15.23
C LYS A 141 -15.97 -2.90 16.08
N ARG A 142 -14.77 -2.31 16.07
CA ARG A 142 -13.58 -2.82 16.79
C ARG A 142 -13.12 -4.21 16.35
N VAL A 143 -13.41 -4.57 15.10
CA VAL A 143 -12.90 -5.80 14.48
C VAL A 143 -11.58 -5.49 13.79
N PHE A 144 -10.52 -6.19 14.17
CA PHE A 144 -9.18 -5.98 13.63
C PHE A 144 -8.52 -7.32 13.23
N PRO A 145 -7.77 -7.35 12.09
CA PRO A 145 -7.52 -6.24 11.16
C PRO A 145 -8.78 -5.80 10.40
N ALA A 146 -8.99 -4.48 10.26
CA ALA A 146 -10.18 -3.91 9.64
C ALA A 146 -10.09 -3.94 8.10
N LEU A 147 -9.99 -5.15 7.54
CA LEU A 147 -9.80 -5.38 6.11
C LEU A 147 -11.12 -5.58 5.38
N ASP A 148 -11.20 -5.06 4.16
CA ASP A 148 -12.18 -5.54 3.18
C ASP A 148 -11.52 -6.66 2.37
N ILE A 149 -11.79 -7.90 2.76
CA ILE A 149 -11.15 -9.09 2.17
C ILE A 149 -11.53 -9.24 0.70
N LEU A 150 -12.77 -8.86 0.34
CA LEU A 150 -13.29 -9.05 -1.01
C LEU A 150 -12.71 -8.05 -2.00
N LYS A 151 -12.40 -6.83 -1.53
CA LYS A 151 -11.77 -5.80 -2.35
C LYS A 151 -10.25 -5.87 -2.37
N SER A 152 -9.66 -6.57 -1.40
CA SER A 152 -8.21 -6.76 -1.33
C SER A 152 -7.76 -7.89 -2.25
N GLY A 153 -6.56 -7.76 -2.81
CA GLY A 153 -6.03 -8.78 -3.69
C GLY A 153 -4.60 -8.54 -4.13
N THR A 154 -4.00 -9.58 -4.70
CA THR A 154 -2.65 -9.55 -5.25
C THR A 154 -2.69 -10.04 -6.70
N ARG A 155 -2.01 -9.33 -7.59
CA ARG A 155 -1.89 -9.74 -9.00
C ARG A 155 -0.96 -10.94 -9.11
N LYS A 156 -1.30 -11.88 -10.01
CA LYS A 156 -0.53 -13.10 -10.26
C LYS A 156 -0.19 -13.85 -8.98
N GLU A 157 -1.18 -13.99 -8.10
CA GLU A 157 -1.02 -14.73 -6.84
C GLU A 157 -0.58 -16.17 -7.03
N GLU A 158 -0.84 -16.74 -8.23
CA GLU A 158 -0.36 -18.05 -8.65
C GLU A 158 1.16 -18.20 -8.70
N LEU A 159 1.91 -17.09 -8.71
CA LEU A 159 3.37 -17.09 -8.61
C LEU A 159 3.88 -17.11 -7.16
N LEU A 160 3.01 -16.86 -6.19
CA LEU A 160 3.35 -16.72 -4.78
C LEU A 160 2.80 -17.84 -3.90
N VAL A 161 1.70 -18.47 -4.34
CA VAL A 161 0.98 -19.50 -3.60
C VAL A 161 1.01 -20.79 -4.41
N ASP A 162 1.28 -21.92 -3.75
CA ASP A 162 1.26 -23.19 -4.43
C ASP A 162 -0.15 -23.57 -4.95
N LYS A 163 -0.20 -24.45 -5.93
CA LYS A 163 -1.43 -24.76 -6.67
C LYS A 163 -2.55 -25.31 -5.77
N ILE A 164 -2.20 -26.06 -4.73
CA ILE A 164 -3.18 -26.68 -3.82
C ILE A 164 -3.80 -25.60 -2.93
N ASP A 165 -2.98 -24.79 -2.31
CA ASP A 165 -3.44 -23.70 -1.44
C ASP A 165 -4.16 -22.61 -2.23
N LEU A 166 -3.75 -22.36 -3.47
CA LEU A 166 -4.47 -21.45 -4.37
C LEU A 166 -5.90 -21.92 -4.65
N GLN A 167 -6.10 -23.22 -4.89
CA GLN A 167 -7.44 -23.78 -5.08
C GLN A 167 -8.29 -23.64 -3.81
N LYS A 168 -7.72 -23.93 -2.63
CA LYS A 168 -8.38 -23.74 -1.34
C LYS A 168 -8.74 -22.27 -1.12
N THR A 169 -7.85 -21.34 -1.49
CA THR A 169 -8.10 -19.89 -1.43
C THR A 169 -9.28 -19.48 -2.31
N PHE A 170 -9.42 -20.05 -3.51
CA PHE A 170 -10.58 -19.79 -4.36
C PHE A 170 -11.89 -20.30 -3.76
N VAL A 171 -11.87 -21.47 -3.13
CA VAL A 171 -13.03 -22.00 -2.39
C VAL A 171 -13.39 -21.09 -1.23
N LEU A 172 -12.39 -20.65 -0.44
CA LEU A 172 -12.58 -19.71 0.66
C LEU A 172 -13.22 -18.40 0.19
N ARG A 173 -12.71 -17.78 -0.86
CA ARG A 173 -13.29 -16.57 -1.45
C ARG A 173 -14.75 -16.77 -1.88
N ARG A 174 -15.08 -17.93 -2.42
CA ARG A 174 -16.46 -18.26 -2.80
C ARG A 174 -17.40 -18.36 -1.60
N ILE A 175 -16.90 -18.86 -0.46
CA ILE A 175 -17.63 -18.90 0.80
C ILE A 175 -17.84 -17.49 1.37
N LEU A 176 -16.81 -16.63 1.29
CA LEU A 176 -16.86 -15.28 1.83
C LEU A 176 -17.67 -14.31 0.97
N ASN A 177 -17.74 -14.52 -0.34
CA ASN A 177 -18.41 -13.61 -1.28
C ASN A 177 -19.87 -13.24 -0.95
N PRO A 178 -20.75 -14.18 -0.53
CA PRO A 178 -22.12 -13.85 -0.16
C PRO A 178 -22.24 -13.17 1.20
N MET A 179 -21.16 -13.12 1.98
CA MET A 179 -21.16 -12.48 3.30
C MET A 179 -20.95 -10.97 3.17
N GLY A 180 -21.48 -10.19 4.10
CA GLY A 180 -21.11 -8.78 4.23
C GLY A 180 -19.66 -8.61 4.67
N THR A 181 -19.04 -7.47 4.37
CA THR A 181 -17.61 -7.21 4.65
C THR A 181 -17.23 -7.53 6.11
N THR A 182 -18.04 -7.08 7.07
CA THR A 182 -17.76 -7.34 8.50
C THR A 182 -17.87 -8.83 8.84
N ASP A 183 -18.95 -9.47 8.38
CA ASP A 183 -19.21 -10.88 8.69
C ASP A 183 -18.14 -11.78 8.08
N ALA A 184 -17.67 -11.45 6.89
CA ALA A 184 -16.57 -12.16 6.22
C ALA A 184 -15.28 -12.09 7.04
N VAL A 185 -14.95 -10.90 7.56
CA VAL A 185 -13.74 -10.70 8.39
C VAL A 185 -13.88 -11.43 9.72
N GLU A 186 -15.00 -11.30 10.42
CA GLU A 186 -15.25 -11.97 11.70
C GLU A 186 -15.21 -13.49 11.53
N PHE A 187 -15.86 -14.02 10.48
CA PHE A 187 -15.81 -15.43 10.15
C PHE A 187 -14.38 -15.91 9.96
N LEU A 188 -13.61 -15.23 9.10
CA LEU A 188 -12.25 -15.63 8.81
C LEU A 188 -11.34 -15.55 10.06
N ILE A 189 -11.44 -14.48 10.84
CA ILE A 189 -10.69 -14.34 12.11
C ILE A 189 -11.04 -15.48 13.07
N SER A 190 -12.32 -15.83 13.20
CA SER A 190 -12.77 -16.90 14.10
C SER A 190 -12.16 -18.26 13.71
N LYS A 191 -12.07 -18.53 12.41
CA LYS A 191 -11.49 -19.76 11.87
C LYS A 191 -9.97 -19.79 12.01
N LEU A 192 -9.29 -18.69 11.70
CA LEU A 192 -7.84 -18.58 11.85
C LEU A 192 -7.37 -18.71 13.30
N LYS A 193 -8.15 -18.23 14.27
CA LYS A 193 -7.84 -18.38 15.71
C LYS A 193 -7.90 -19.83 16.20
N GLN A 194 -8.56 -20.71 15.49
CA GLN A 194 -8.69 -22.14 15.81
C GLN A 194 -7.51 -22.96 15.29
N THR A 195 -6.64 -22.38 14.48
CA THR A 195 -5.52 -23.04 13.82
C THR A 195 -4.19 -22.35 14.18
N LYS A 196 -3.09 -23.09 14.10
CA LYS A 196 -1.77 -22.58 14.47
C LYS A 196 -0.99 -22.00 13.29
N SER A 197 -1.34 -22.42 12.08
CA SER A 197 -0.68 -22.03 10.83
C SER A 197 -1.68 -21.95 9.68
N ASN A 198 -1.27 -21.32 8.57
CA ASN A 198 -2.06 -21.32 7.34
C ASN A 198 -2.24 -22.75 6.79
N SER A 199 -1.24 -23.62 6.91
CA SER A 199 -1.34 -25.02 6.50
C SER A 199 -2.44 -25.73 7.27
N ASP A 200 -2.43 -25.63 8.62
CA ASP A 200 -3.48 -26.23 9.47
C ASP A 200 -4.87 -25.69 9.11
N PHE A 201 -4.95 -24.38 8.81
CA PHE A 201 -6.20 -23.79 8.38
C PHE A 201 -6.71 -24.37 7.06
N PHE A 202 -5.84 -24.46 6.06
CA PHE A 202 -6.21 -25.05 4.77
C PHE A 202 -6.53 -26.55 4.87
N ASP A 203 -5.89 -27.29 5.75
CA ASP A 203 -6.18 -28.70 5.99
C ASP A 203 -7.53 -28.89 6.68
N SER A 204 -7.90 -27.97 7.59
CA SER A 204 -9.22 -27.98 8.24
C SER A 204 -10.39 -27.72 7.28
N MET A 205 -10.13 -27.15 6.11
CA MET A 205 -11.17 -26.94 5.10
C MET A 205 -11.59 -28.23 4.36
N ASN A 206 -10.84 -29.32 4.50
CA ASN A 206 -11.12 -30.61 3.88
C ASN A 206 -11.90 -31.55 4.82
N SER A 207 -12.13 -31.13 6.06
CA SER A 207 -12.91 -31.85 7.08
C SER A 207 -14.31 -31.28 7.17
#